data_799677ee972fb7552f52d4cf25151e64
#
_entry.id   799677ee972fb7552f52d4cf25151e64
#
_cell.length_a   1.000
_cell.length_b   1.000
_cell.length_c   1.000
_cell.angle_alpha   90.00
_cell.angle_beta   90.00
_cell.angle_gamma   90.00
#
_symmetry.space_group_name_H-M   'P 1'
#
loop_
_entity.id
_entity.type
_entity.pdbx_description
1 polymer ?
#
loop_
_entity_poly.entity_id
_entity_poly.type
_entity_poly.pdbx_seq_one_letter_code
_entity_poly.pdbx_strand_id
1 'polypeptide(L)'
;MENYTQGYNLIAVFSPDGEKVLMCRRIKDPYCGLMNFVGGKIEPGEDGETAAYRELFEETGITRRDIQLIHLMDFSYPLDPCYVEVYAGQLLHSAELHGEENPLFWSGLDCDFFDMKQYAGEGNIGHIMEHVKLNHDKIFLRKER
;
A
#
# COMPACT_ATOMS: atom_id res chain seq x y z
N MET A 1 -28.39 14.88 7.71
CA MET A 1 -27.90 13.50 7.74
C MET A 1 -26.44 13.49 7.31
N GLU A 2 -25.57 13.09 8.20
CA GLU A 2 -24.15 13.00 7.86
C GLU A 2 -23.92 11.84 6.91
N ASN A 3 -23.26 12.11 5.80
CA ASN A 3 -22.84 11.05 4.91
C ASN A 3 -21.62 10.36 5.52
N TYR A 4 -21.81 9.12 5.94
CA TYR A 4 -20.70 8.32 6.43
C TYR A 4 -19.75 8.02 5.27
N THR A 5 -18.48 8.42 5.41
CA THR A 5 -17.45 8.15 4.43
C THR A 5 -16.45 7.15 5.01
N GLN A 6 -16.39 5.96 4.42
CA GLN A 6 -15.42 4.95 4.85
C GLN A 6 -14.03 5.28 4.32
N GLY A 7 -13.05 5.31 5.22
CA GLY A 7 -11.65 5.46 4.86
C GLY A 7 -10.97 4.10 4.74
N TYR A 8 -10.07 4.02 3.77
CA TYR A 8 -9.19 2.85 3.54
C TYR A 8 -7.77 3.34 3.42
N ASN A 9 -6.82 2.43 3.60
CA ASN A 9 -5.43 2.71 3.28
C ASN A 9 -4.86 1.68 2.32
N LEU A 10 -3.85 2.09 1.57
CA LEU A 10 -3.00 1.23 0.74
C LEU A 10 -1.55 1.59 1.06
N ILE A 11 -0.70 0.59 1.16
CA ILE A 11 0.66 0.78 1.61
C ILE A 11 1.62 0.14 0.61
N ALA A 12 2.45 0.98 -0.02
CA ALA A 12 3.50 0.53 -0.94
C ALA A 12 4.78 0.32 -0.12
N VAL A 13 5.10 -0.93 0.13
CA VAL A 13 6.28 -1.33 0.91
C VAL A 13 7.37 -1.79 -0.06
N PHE A 14 8.51 -1.11 -0.03
CA PHE A 14 9.64 -1.45 -0.88
C PHE A 14 10.67 -2.26 -0.12
N SER A 15 11.32 -3.19 -0.82
CA SER A 15 12.37 -4.03 -0.25
C SER A 15 13.56 -3.18 0.23
N PRO A 16 14.43 -3.72 1.09
CA PRO A 16 15.59 -2.96 1.59
C PRO A 16 16.51 -2.43 0.49
N ASP A 17 16.61 -3.11 -0.64
CA ASP A 17 17.40 -2.65 -1.78
C ASP A 17 16.62 -1.68 -2.69
N GLY A 18 15.32 -1.49 -2.44
CA GLY A 18 14.47 -0.61 -3.23
C GLY A 18 14.08 -1.17 -4.59
N GLU A 19 14.38 -2.43 -4.88
CA GLU A 19 14.17 -3.01 -6.21
C GLU A 19 12.86 -3.77 -6.37
N LYS A 20 12.14 -4.02 -5.26
CA LYS A 20 10.88 -4.76 -5.26
C LYS A 20 9.84 -4.07 -4.41
N VAL A 21 8.59 -4.28 -4.75
CA VAL A 21 7.43 -3.78 -3.99
C VAL A 21 6.59 -4.96 -3.52
N LEU A 22 6.09 -4.85 -2.28
CA LEU A 22 5.25 -5.87 -1.69
C LEU A 22 3.84 -5.79 -2.25
N MET A 23 3.34 -6.92 -2.73
CA MET A 23 1.99 -7.04 -3.27
C MET A 23 1.27 -8.19 -2.59
N CYS A 24 -0.05 -8.13 -2.61
CA CYS A 24 -0.90 -9.25 -2.25
C CYS A 24 -1.80 -9.61 -3.44
N ARG A 25 -2.21 -10.89 -3.49
CA ARG A 25 -3.22 -11.33 -4.45
C ARG A 25 -4.54 -11.47 -3.70
N ARG A 26 -5.55 -10.75 -4.16
CA ARG A 26 -6.86 -10.79 -3.50
C ARG A 26 -7.53 -12.15 -3.73
N ILE A 27 -8.08 -12.70 -2.65
CA ILE A 27 -8.79 -13.98 -2.71
C ILE A 27 -10.32 -13.82 -2.61
N LYS A 28 -10.80 -12.58 -2.40
CA LYS A 28 -12.22 -12.26 -2.29
C LYS A 28 -12.57 -11.08 -3.18
N ASP A 29 -13.84 -11.00 -3.59
CA ASP A 29 -14.36 -9.80 -4.25
C ASP A 29 -14.45 -8.62 -3.28
N PRO A 30 -14.30 -7.40 -3.72
CA PRO A 30 -14.01 -7.03 -5.11
C PRO A 30 -12.57 -7.35 -5.50
N TYR A 31 -12.35 -7.50 -6.82
CA TYR A 31 -11.03 -7.72 -7.41
C TYR A 31 -10.39 -9.07 -7.09
N CYS A 32 -11.20 -10.13 -6.88
CA CYS A 32 -10.68 -11.48 -6.64
C CYS A 32 -9.70 -11.90 -7.76
N GLY A 33 -8.52 -12.38 -7.37
CA GLY A 33 -7.47 -12.80 -8.29
C GLY A 33 -6.54 -11.69 -8.76
N LEU A 34 -6.85 -10.43 -8.49
CA LEU A 34 -6.01 -9.30 -8.87
C LEU A 34 -5.00 -8.94 -7.78
N MET A 35 -3.90 -8.35 -8.21
CA MET A 35 -2.84 -7.90 -7.30
C MET A 35 -3.15 -6.51 -6.76
N ASN A 36 -2.78 -6.27 -5.50
CA ASN A 36 -2.97 -4.99 -4.83
C ASN A 36 -1.84 -4.75 -3.85
N PHE A 37 -1.71 -3.52 -3.38
CA PHE A 37 -0.89 -3.25 -2.20
C PHE A 37 -1.63 -3.75 -0.95
N VAL A 38 -0.89 -3.95 0.14
CA VAL A 38 -1.49 -4.28 1.42
C VAL A 38 -2.20 -3.06 2.00
N GLY A 39 -3.14 -3.27 2.89
CA GLY A 39 -3.90 -2.20 3.52
C GLY A 39 -5.27 -2.69 3.97
N GLY A 40 -6.09 -1.79 4.48
CA GLY A 40 -7.40 -2.13 4.97
C GLY A 40 -8.22 -0.90 5.34
N LYS A 41 -9.16 -1.09 6.27
CA LYS A 41 -10.07 -0.03 6.70
C LYS A 41 -9.45 0.83 7.80
N ILE A 42 -9.72 2.13 7.72
CA ILE A 42 -9.44 3.06 8.81
C ILE A 42 -10.61 2.98 9.77
N GLU A 43 -10.33 2.63 11.03
CA GLU A 43 -11.37 2.47 12.04
C GLU A 43 -11.88 3.83 12.54
N PRO A 44 -13.15 3.92 13.00
CA PRO A 44 -13.67 5.17 13.55
C PRO A 44 -12.80 5.69 14.71
N GLY A 45 -12.46 6.98 14.66
CA GLY A 45 -11.63 7.61 15.68
C GLY A 45 -10.13 7.38 15.57
N GLU A 46 -9.71 6.58 14.59
CA GLU A 46 -8.30 6.28 14.34
C GLU A 46 -7.74 7.26 13.32
N ASP A 47 -6.55 7.83 13.56
CA ASP A 47 -5.92 8.64 12.53
C ASP A 47 -5.33 7.74 11.43
N GLY A 48 -5.15 8.31 10.24
CA GLY A 48 -4.75 7.53 9.07
C GLY A 48 -3.39 6.88 9.20
N GLU A 49 -2.42 7.57 9.78
CA GLU A 49 -1.08 7.01 9.95
C GLU A 49 -1.08 5.82 10.90
N THR A 50 -1.77 5.94 12.03
CA THR A 50 -1.93 4.84 12.98
C THR A 50 -2.60 3.64 12.33
N ALA A 51 -3.66 3.90 11.55
CA ALA A 51 -4.36 2.85 10.81
C ALA A 51 -3.43 2.14 9.82
N ALA A 52 -2.59 2.90 9.11
CA ALA A 52 -1.66 2.33 8.13
C ALA A 52 -0.68 1.37 8.80
N TYR A 53 -0.05 1.77 9.90
CA TYR A 53 0.87 0.89 10.62
C TYR A 53 0.16 -0.33 11.23
N ARG A 54 -1.06 -0.14 11.74
CA ARG A 54 -1.85 -1.26 12.29
C ARG A 54 -2.19 -2.29 11.22
N GLU A 55 -2.72 -1.84 10.09
CA GLU A 55 -3.07 -2.74 8.98
C GLU A 55 -1.83 -3.43 8.42
N LEU A 56 -0.73 -2.70 8.29
CA LEU A 56 0.52 -3.28 7.81
C LEU A 56 0.97 -4.42 8.73
N PHE A 57 0.92 -4.20 10.05
CA PHE A 57 1.27 -5.24 11.01
C PHE A 57 0.32 -6.43 10.92
N GLU A 58 -0.98 -6.19 10.88
CA GLU A 58 -1.97 -7.27 10.82
C GLU A 58 -1.81 -8.11 9.55
N GLU A 59 -1.51 -7.48 8.42
CA GLU A 59 -1.42 -8.19 7.15
C GLU A 59 -0.05 -8.80 6.86
N THR A 60 1.02 -8.27 7.42
CA THR A 60 2.38 -8.68 7.03
C THR A 60 3.30 -8.99 8.20
N GLY A 61 3.01 -8.52 9.39
CA GLY A 61 3.91 -8.60 10.53
C GLY A 61 4.96 -7.49 10.58
N ILE A 62 4.99 -6.59 9.60
CA ILE A 62 5.94 -5.46 9.58
C ILE A 62 5.52 -4.42 10.62
N THR A 63 6.49 -3.91 11.39
CA THR A 63 6.25 -2.96 12.48
C THR A 63 6.88 -1.60 12.17
N ARG A 64 6.59 -0.62 13.04
CA ARG A 64 7.21 0.71 12.98
C ARG A 64 8.74 0.69 13.10
N ARG A 65 9.30 -0.40 13.63
CA ARG A 65 10.76 -0.57 13.74
C ARG A 65 11.38 -0.97 12.41
N ASP A 66 10.58 -1.52 11.52
CA ASP A 66 11.05 -2.08 10.24
C ASP A 66 10.98 -1.07 9.12
N ILE A 67 10.10 -0.07 9.23
CA ILE A 67 9.81 0.84 8.13
C ILE A 67 9.29 2.19 8.66
N GLN A 68 9.63 3.25 7.94
CA GLN A 68 9.03 4.57 8.15
C GLN A 68 8.14 4.88 6.97
N LEU A 69 6.84 5.06 7.22
CA LEU A 69 5.87 5.37 6.18
C LEU A 69 5.71 6.87 6.00
N ILE A 70 5.56 7.30 4.76
CA ILE A 70 5.14 8.65 4.42
C ILE A 70 3.75 8.60 3.81
N HIS A 71 2.94 9.62 4.06
CA HIS A 71 1.64 9.78 3.44
C HIS A 71 1.87 10.34 2.04
N LEU A 72 1.64 9.52 1.01
CA LEU A 72 2.02 9.84 -0.36
C LEU A 72 0.94 10.61 -1.12
N MET A 73 -0.30 10.13 -1.06
CA MET A 73 -1.42 10.71 -1.82
C MET A 73 -2.75 10.13 -1.33
N ASP A 74 -3.84 10.70 -1.82
CA ASP A 74 -5.20 10.22 -1.51
C ASP A 74 -6.03 10.09 -2.77
N PHE A 75 -6.98 9.16 -2.73
CA PHE A 75 -8.05 9.06 -3.73
C PHE A 75 -9.39 9.30 -3.04
N SER A 76 -10.28 10.03 -3.70
CA SER A 76 -11.67 10.22 -3.26
C SER A 76 -12.63 9.70 -4.30
N TYR A 77 -13.71 9.09 -3.85
CA TYR A 77 -14.74 8.52 -4.72
C TYR A 77 -16.08 9.13 -4.34
N PRO A 78 -16.49 10.25 -4.98
CA PRO A 78 -17.70 10.96 -4.55
C PRO A 78 -19.00 10.21 -4.79
N LEU A 79 -19.03 9.27 -5.75
CA LEU A 79 -20.23 8.49 -6.05
C LEU A 79 -20.41 7.28 -5.14
N ASP A 80 -19.31 6.80 -4.59
CA ASP A 80 -19.29 5.73 -3.59
C ASP A 80 -18.52 6.32 -2.41
N PRO A 81 -19.20 6.80 -1.37
CA PRO A 81 -18.57 7.68 -0.39
C PRO A 81 -17.47 6.98 0.40
N CYS A 82 -16.30 6.94 -0.20
CA CYS A 82 -15.10 6.40 0.43
C CYS A 82 -13.88 7.21 -0.02
N TYR A 83 -12.82 7.08 0.72
CA TYR A 83 -11.53 7.63 0.33
C TYR A 83 -10.43 6.61 0.66
N VAL A 84 -9.30 6.76 -0.02
CA VAL A 84 -8.14 5.89 0.19
C VAL A 84 -6.92 6.76 0.45
N GLU A 85 -6.30 6.57 1.60
CA GLU A 85 -5.01 7.19 1.91
C GLU A 85 -3.91 6.24 1.51
N VAL A 86 -2.91 6.73 0.78
CA VAL A 86 -1.81 5.91 0.29
C VAL A 86 -0.54 6.29 1.02
N TYR A 87 0.13 5.28 1.56
CA TYR A 87 1.39 5.41 2.27
C TYR A 87 2.47 4.63 1.55
N ALA A 88 3.72 5.05 1.71
CA ALA A 88 4.85 4.36 1.10
C ALA A 88 6.06 4.42 2.02
N GLY A 89 6.91 3.41 1.93
CA GLY A 89 8.15 3.37 2.67
C GLY A 89 9.06 2.24 2.18
N GLN A 90 10.33 2.33 2.53
CA GLN A 90 11.32 1.31 2.22
C GLN A 90 11.69 0.60 3.52
N LEU A 91 11.71 -0.74 3.50
CA LEU A 91 12.16 -1.51 4.65
C LEU A 91 13.59 -1.16 5.00
N LEU A 92 13.87 -1.00 6.30
CA LEU A 92 15.20 -0.71 6.81
C LEU A 92 16.11 -1.93 6.80
N HIS A 93 15.51 -3.13 6.82
CA HIS A 93 16.18 -4.41 6.81
C HIS A 93 15.21 -5.47 6.28
N SER A 94 15.71 -6.66 6.00
CA SER A 94 14.84 -7.77 5.60
C SER A 94 13.86 -8.12 6.71
N ALA A 95 12.61 -8.32 6.34
CA ALA A 95 11.55 -8.69 7.27
C ALA A 95 10.94 -10.02 6.85
N GLU A 96 10.66 -10.87 7.84
CA GLU A 96 9.91 -12.08 7.62
C GLU A 96 8.43 -11.73 7.53
N LEU A 97 7.78 -12.12 6.44
CA LEU A 97 6.39 -11.76 6.18
C LEU A 97 5.45 -12.85 6.71
N HIS A 98 4.39 -12.40 7.37
CA HIS A 98 3.34 -13.28 7.88
C HIS A 98 2.00 -12.78 7.34
N GLY A 99 1.50 -13.42 6.27
CA GLY A 99 0.22 -13.06 5.67
C GLY A 99 -0.82 -14.13 5.98
N GLU A 100 -1.93 -13.75 6.59
CA GLU A 100 -3.01 -14.68 6.95
C GLU A 100 -4.19 -14.63 5.98
N GLU A 101 -4.50 -13.45 5.43
CA GLU A 101 -5.66 -13.30 4.56
C GLU A 101 -5.35 -13.52 3.09
N ASN A 102 -4.43 -12.72 2.53
CA ASN A 102 -4.09 -12.80 1.12
C ASN A 102 -2.64 -13.25 0.95
N PRO A 103 -2.35 -14.07 -0.06
CA PRO A 103 -0.95 -14.40 -0.37
C PRO A 103 -0.13 -13.15 -0.63
N LEU A 104 1.05 -13.09 -0.04
CA LEU A 104 2.00 -11.98 -0.17
C LEU A 104 3.15 -12.40 -1.08
N PHE A 105 3.65 -11.45 -1.88
CA PHE A 105 4.82 -11.69 -2.69
C PHE A 105 5.53 -10.38 -3.02
N TRP A 106 6.79 -10.47 -3.37
CA TRP A 106 7.60 -9.34 -3.81
C TRP A 106 7.56 -9.28 -5.34
N SER A 107 7.15 -8.13 -5.86
CA SER A 107 7.10 -7.87 -7.31
C SER A 107 8.26 -7.01 -7.73
N GLY A 108 8.84 -7.31 -8.90
CA GLY A 108 9.76 -6.37 -9.55
C GLY A 108 9.04 -5.08 -9.92
N LEU A 109 9.81 -4.06 -10.22
CA LEU A 109 9.27 -2.73 -10.55
C LEU A 109 9.09 -2.51 -12.06
N ASP A 110 9.56 -3.45 -12.87
CA ASP A 110 9.46 -3.37 -14.33
C ASP A 110 8.19 -4.09 -14.81
N CYS A 111 7.05 -3.53 -14.44
CA CYS A 111 5.72 -4.06 -14.75
C CYS A 111 4.82 -2.93 -15.22
N ASP A 112 3.79 -3.29 -15.99
CA ASP A 112 2.73 -2.34 -16.34
C ASP A 112 1.70 -2.30 -15.21
N PHE A 113 1.94 -1.44 -14.23
CA PHE A 113 1.06 -1.30 -13.06
C PHE A 113 -0.29 -0.65 -13.40
N PHE A 114 -0.46 -0.14 -14.61
CA PHE A 114 -1.75 0.38 -15.09
C PHE A 114 -2.67 -0.71 -15.63
N ASP A 115 -2.18 -1.93 -15.79
CA ASP A 115 -2.97 -3.02 -16.38
C ASP A 115 -4.10 -3.45 -15.44
N MET A 116 -5.33 -3.04 -15.77
CA MET A 116 -6.52 -3.32 -14.98
C MET A 116 -6.91 -4.79 -14.95
N LYS A 117 -6.33 -5.62 -15.82
CA LYS A 117 -6.55 -7.07 -15.82
C LYS A 117 -5.70 -7.79 -14.79
N GLN A 118 -4.63 -7.15 -14.31
CA GLN A 118 -3.72 -7.73 -13.33
C GLN A 118 -3.80 -7.05 -11.97
N TYR A 119 -4.11 -5.74 -11.95
CA TYR A 119 -4.07 -4.94 -10.74
C TYR A 119 -5.43 -4.39 -10.37
N ALA A 120 -5.76 -4.44 -9.09
CA ALA A 120 -7.00 -3.87 -8.55
C ALA A 120 -7.00 -2.35 -8.67
N GLY A 121 -8.20 -1.73 -8.60
CA GLY A 121 -8.33 -0.28 -8.48
C GLY A 121 -8.36 0.50 -9.78
N GLU A 122 -8.62 -0.15 -10.91
CA GLU A 122 -8.83 0.50 -12.21
C GLU A 122 -7.72 1.51 -12.56
N GLY A 123 -6.45 1.06 -12.48
CA GLY A 123 -5.30 1.88 -12.83
C GLY A 123 -4.69 2.66 -11.66
N ASN A 124 -5.28 2.62 -10.47
CA ASN A 124 -4.75 3.36 -9.32
C ASN A 124 -3.35 2.91 -8.91
N ILE A 125 -3.04 1.61 -9.05
CA ILE A 125 -1.69 1.10 -8.73
C ILE A 125 -0.65 1.78 -9.61
N GLY A 126 -0.94 1.94 -10.91
CA GLY A 126 -0.04 2.66 -11.82
C GLY A 126 0.16 4.12 -11.43
N HIS A 127 -0.92 4.82 -11.06
CA HIS A 127 -0.83 6.20 -10.58
C HIS A 127 0.00 6.31 -9.31
N ILE A 128 -0.18 5.39 -8.37
CA ILE A 128 0.60 5.36 -7.14
C ILE A 128 2.09 5.19 -7.46
N MET A 129 2.43 4.26 -8.36
CA MET A 129 3.83 4.02 -8.73
C MET A 129 4.45 5.23 -9.42
N GLU A 130 3.69 6.00 -10.21
CA GLU A 130 4.19 7.25 -10.77
C GLU A 130 4.46 8.30 -9.69
N HIS A 131 3.60 8.40 -8.69
CA HIS A 131 3.83 9.30 -7.55
C HIS A 131 5.01 8.85 -6.69
N VAL A 132 5.25 7.55 -6.58
CA VAL A 132 6.45 7.02 -5.93
C VAL A 132 7.71 7.56 -6.62
N LYS A 133 7.74 7.51 -7.95
CA LYS A 133 8.88 8.04 -8.73
C LYS A 133 9.09 9.53 -8.49
N LEU A 134 8.01 10.31 -8.47
CA LEU A 134 8.06 11.76 -8.24
C LEU A 134 8.55 12.10 -6.82
N ASN A 135 8.37 11.21 -5.87
CA ASN A 135 8.74 11.41 -4.47
C ASN A 135 9.86 10.47 -4.03
N HIS A 136 10.68 10.03 -4.98
CA HIS A 136 11.73 9.05 -4.75
C HIS A 136 12.61 9.39 -3.53
N ASP A 137 13.07 10.62 -3.43
CA ASP A 137 13.98 11.03 -2.37
C ASP A 137 13.34 11.04 -0.98
N LYS A 138 12.01 11.10 -0.91
CA LYS A 138 11.28 11.06 0.36
C LYS A 138 11.03 9.63 0.83
N ILE A 139 10.96 8.69 -0.11
CA ILE A 139 10.61 7.29 0.16
C ILE A 139 11.86 6.44 0.34
N PHE A 140 12.83 6.59 -0.57
CA PHE A 140 14.00 5.72 -0.61
C PHE A 140 15.17 6.32 0.13
N LEU A 141 15.83 5.47 0.90
CA LEU A 141 17.01 5.85 1.64
C LEU A 141 18.18 6.05 0.68
N ARG A 142 18.98 7.10 0.94
CA ARG A 142 20.22 7.30 0.17
C ARG A 142 21.22 6.23 0.57
N LYS A 143 21.79 5.59 -0.42
CA LYS A 143 22.95 4.72 -0.18
C LYS A 143 24.14 5.63 0.11
N GLU A 144 24.72 5.50 1.28
CA GLU A 144 25.99 6.12 1.58
C GLU A 144 27.08 5.39 0.80
N ARG A 145 28.00 6.17 0.28
CA ARG A 145 29.16 5.63 -0.42
C ARG A 145 30.36 5.48 0.52
#